data_77ce87e509c4b8400a2389fed4615164
#
_entry.id   77ce87e509c4b8400a2389fed4615164
#
_cell.length_a   1.000
_cell.length_b   1.000
_cell.length_c   1.000
_cell.angle_alpha   90.00
_cell.angle_beta   90.00
_cell.angle_gamma   90.00
#
_symmetry.space_group_name_H-M   'P 1'
#
loop_
_entity.id
_entity.type
_entity.pdbx_description
1 polymer ?
#
loop_
_entity_poly.entity_id
_entity_poly.type
_entity_poly.pdbx_seq_one_letter_code
_entity_poly.pdbx_strand_id
1 'polypeptide(L)'
;RNQLMDILKLTDWNDKEPLTGNIEELLEPLIDYAVKAGIIEDTAVQRDLFDTRVMGVFTPMPREVNATFQRKYSASPSAATEWYYAFSKSLNYVRAERIAKDLKWTYESEYGTLDITINRSKPEKDPRDIAAAKLQKKSAYPQCQLCAENMGFAGHQTHPARQNLRPVKLNINSQDWFMQYSPYGY
;
A
#
# COMPACT_ATOMS: atom_id res chain seq x y z
N ARG A 1 -2.01 0.33 20.01
CA ARG A 1 -1.07 1.07 20.84
C ARG A 1 0.30 0.38 20.90
N ASN A 2 0.44 -0.77 21.54
CA ASN A 2 1.74 -1.43 21.75
C ASN A 2 2.51 -1.65 20.44
N GLN A 3 1.84 -2.10 19.39
CA GLN A 3 2.46 -2.28 18.07
C GLN A 3 3.04 -0.98 17.50
N LEU A 4 2.35 0.15 17.67
CA LEU A 4 2.87 1.46 17.22
C LEU A 4 4.06 1.91 18.07
N MET A 5 4.02 1.71 19.38
CA MET A 5 5.16 2.00 20.25
C MET A 5 6.40 1.20 19.84
N ASP A 6 6.22 -0.09 19.53
CA ASP A 6 7.31 -0.94 19.04
C ASP A 6 7.88 -0.49 17.70
N ILE A 7 7.00 -0.12 16.77
CA ILE A 7 7.39 0.37 15.43
C ILE A 7 8.15 1.68 15.53
N LEU A 8 7.68 2.61 16.37
CA LEU A 8 8.23 3.94 16.57
C LEU A 8 9.36 3.99 17.60
N LYS A 9 9.70 2.85 18.23
CA LYS A 9 10.69 2.76 19.32
C LYS A 9 10.42 3.73 20.48
N LEU A 10 9.15 3.94 20.79
CA LEU A 10 8.72 4.80 21.88
C LEU A 10 8.76 4.03 23.20
N THR A 11 9.25 4.70 24.25
CA THR A 11 9.28 4.15 25.62
C THR A 11 8.06 4.56 26.44
N ASP A 12 7.35 5.60 26.00
CA ASP A 12 6.18 6.14 26.67
C ASP A 12 5.10 6.55 25.66
N TRP A 13 3.87 6.63 26.12
CA TRP A 13 2.70 7.00 25.34
C TRP A 13 1.76 7.89 26.15
N ASN A 14 1.55 9.11 25.65
CA ASN A 14 0.61 10.04 26.27
C ASN A 14 -0.81 9.85 25.73
N ASP A 15 -1.72 9.33 26.55
CA ASP A 15 -3.14 9.15 26.20
C ASP A 15 -3.99 10.42 26.46
N LYS A 16 -3.39 11.51 26.97
CA LYS A 16 -4.14 12.72 27.40
C LYS A 16 -4.57 13.60 26.23
N GLU A 17 -3.88 13.50 25.11
CA GLU A 17 -4.21 14.25 23.89
C GLU A 17 -4.56 13.26 22.79
N PRO A 18 -5.86 13.10 22.46
CA PRO A 18 -6.24 12.29 21.32
C PRO A 18 -5.65 12.90 20.03
N LEU A 19 -5.04 12.06 19.20
CA LEU A 19 -4.61 12.47 17.87
C LEU A 19 -5.85 12.92 17.08
N THR A 20 -5.92 14.20 16.80
CA THR A 20 -6.94 14.77 15.90
C THR A 20 -6.32 14.82 14.51
N GLY A 21 -6.92 14.16 13.54
CA GLY A 21 -6.45 14.16 12.17
C GLY A 21 -6.63 12.80 11.48
N ASN A 22 -6.44 12.81 10.17
CA ASN A 22 -6.44 11.61 9.37
C ASN A 22 -5.04 10.95 9.47
N ILE A 23 -4.99 9.62 9.56
CA ILE A 23 -3.71 8.88 9.58
C ILE A 23 -2.87 9.18 8.32
N GLU A 24 -3.51 9.45 7.19
CA GLU A 24 -2.82 9.83 5.95
C GLU A 24 -1.99 11.11 6.13
N GLU A 25 -2.51 12.11 6.84
CA GLU A 25 -1.84 13.38 7.13
C GLU A 25 -0.67 13.21 8.11
N LEU A 26 -0.76 12.21 8.98
CA LEU A 26 0.27 11.92 10.00
C LEU A 26 1.39 11.00 9.47
N LEU A 27 1.17 10.34 8.34
CA LEU A 27 2.07 9.29 7.87
C LEU A 27 3.44 9.83 7.47
N GLU A 28 3.50 10.89 6.66
CA GLU A 28 4.79 11.51 6.28
C GLU A 28 5.56 12.07 7.49
N PRO A 29 4.94 12.80 8.44
CA PRO A 29 5.60 13.19 9.69
C PRO A 29 6.15 12.01 10.50
N LEU A 30 5.43 10.87 10.54
CA LEU A 30 5.90 9.65 11.22
C LEU A 30 7.10 9.02 10.52
N ILE A 31 7.11 9.00 9.19
CA ILE A 31 8.23 8.51 8.38
C ILE A 31 9.46 9.40 8.62
N ASP A 32 9.29 10.73 8.58
CA ASP A 32 10.37 11.67 8.83
C ASP A 32 10.93 11.55 10.27
N TYR A 33 10.06 11.32 11.24
CA TYR A 33 10.48 11.00 12.60
C TYR A 33 11.34 9.72 12.62
N ALA A 34 10.89 8.66 11.95
CA ALA A 34 11.61 7.39 11.92
C ALA A 34 13.00 7.51 11.29
N VAL A 35 13.15 8.33 10.25
CA VAL A 35 14.45 8.66 9.64
C VAL A 35 15.32 9.44 10.62
N LYS A 36 14.81 10.53 11.22
CA LYS A 36 15.54 11.37 12.18
C LYS A 36 15.97 10.60 13.43
N ALA A 37 15.14 9.68 13.89
CA ALA A 37 15.43 8.82 15.04
C ALA A 37 16.34 7.63 14.71
N GLY A 38 16.76 7.46 13.45
CA GLY A 38 17.60 6.34 13.01
C GLY A 38 16.92 4.97 13.07
N ILE A 39 15.57 4.94 13.03
CA ILE A 39 14.79 3.71 13.02
C ILE A 39 14.84 3.07 11.63
N ILE A 40 14.87 3.88 10.59
CA ILE A 40 15.02 3.49 9.18
C ILE A 40 16.06 4.36 8.49
N GLU A 41 16.64 3.86 7.42
CA GLU A 41 17.46 4.64 6.50
C GLU A 41 16.59 5.52 5.60
N ASP A 42 17.09 6.69 5.20
CA ASP A 42 16.40 7.58 4.29
C ASP A 42 16.54 7.12 2.84
N THR A 43 15.88 6.02 2.50
CA THR A 43 15.75 5.50 1.15
C THR A 43 14.28 5.25 0.80
N ALA A 44 13.95 5.30 -0.49
CA ALA A 44 12.57 5.11 -0.95
C ALA A 44 11.99 3.75 -0.50
N VAL A 45 12.81 2.69 -0.52
CA VAL A 45 12.39 1.35 -0.10
C VAL A 45 12.13 1.30 1.40
N GLN A 46 13.00 1.86 2.22
CA GLN A 46 12.84 1.85 3.68
C GLN A 46 11.62 2.68 4.12
N ARG A 47 11.42 3.84 3.50
CA ARG A 47 10.22 4.65 3.71
C ARG A 47 8.95 3.89 3.34
N ASP A 48 8.92 3.18 2.20
CA ASP A 48 7.77 2.38 1.76
C ASP A 48 7.49 1.18 2.67
N LEU A 49 8.52 0.50 3.15
CA LEU A 49 8.38 -0.61 4.09
C LEU A 49 7.83 -0.12 5.44
N PHE A 50 8.33 1.02 5.92
CA PHE A 50 7.88 1.60 7.18
C PHE A 50 6.42 2.10 7.10
N ASP A 51 6.08 2.86 6.07
CA ASP A 51 4.71 3.28 5.72
C ASP A 51 3.73 2.10 5.81
N THR A 52 4.01 1.06 5.05
CA THR A 52 3.13 -0.11 4.99
C THR A 52 3.03 -0.83 6.34
N ARG A 53 4.10 -0.84 7.12
CA ARG A 53 4.11 -1.40 8.48
C ARG A 53 3.23 -0.61 9.43
N VAL A 54 3.30 0.72 9.39
CA VAL A 54 2.43 1.59 10.20
C VAL A 54 0.97 1.40 9.78
N MET A 55 0.67 1.49 8.48
CA MET A 55 -0.68 1.33 7.96
C MET A 55 -1.26 -0.07 8.25
N GLY A 56 -0.41 -1.09 8.29
CA GLY A 56 -0.81 -2.46 8.65
C GLY A 56 -1.45 -2.57 10.05
N VAL A 57 -1.06 -1.69 10.99
CA VAL A 57 -1.66 -1.66 12.34
C VAL A 57 -3.11 -1.20 12.31
N PHE A 58 -3.45 -0.29 11.40
CA PHE A 58 -4.79 0.28 11.26
C PHE A 58 -5.67 -0.50 10.27
N THR A 59 -5.08 -1.43 9.53
CA THR A 59 -5.79 -2.18 8.49
C THR A 59 -6.70 -3.25 9.13
N PRO A 60 -8.02 -3.24 8.87
CA PRO A 60 -8.96 -4.22 9.40
C PRO A 60 -8.60 -5.66 8.98
N MET A 61 -9.13 -6.63 9.71
CA MET A 61 -8.90 -8.05 9.40
C MET A 61 -9.47 -8.42 8.02
N PRO A 62 -8.83 -9.32 7.27
CA PRO A 62 -9.29 -9.72 5.93
C PRO A 62 -10.75 -10.16 5.88
N ARG A 63 -11.22 -10.90 6.90
CA ARG A 63 -12.60 -11.35 7.01
C ARG A 63 -13.61 -10.21 7.10
N GLU A 64 -13.27 -9.12 7.80
CA GLU A 64 -14.13 -7.96 7.99
C GLU A 64 -14.28 -7.16 6.70
N VAL A 65 -13.16 -6.98 6.00
CA VAL A 65 -13.13 -6.31 4.69
C VAL A 65 -13.94 -7.11 3.66
N ASN A 66 -13.73 -8.42 3.60
CA ASN A 66 -14.49 -9.29 2.69
C ASN A 66 -15.98 -9.30 3.02
N ALA A 67 -16.37 -9.42 4.30
CA ALA A 67 -17.77 -9.39 4.70
C ALA A 67 -18.44 -8.05 4.33
N THR A 68 -17.74 -6.94 4.52
CA THR A 68 -18.24 -5.62 4.14
C THR A 68 -18.37 -5.47 2.63
N PHE A 69 -17.37 -5.92 1.88
CA PHE A 69 -17.42 -5.91 0.43
C PHE A 69 -18.61 -6.74 -0.11
N GLN A 70 -18.77 -7.99 0.36
CA GLN A 70 -19.84 -8.88 -0.10
C GLN A 70 -21.23 -8.30 0.20
N ARG A 71 -21.43 -7.72 1.39
CA ARG A 71 -22.69 -7.06 1.74
C ARG A 71 -23.00 -5.89 0.81
N LYS A 72 -22.01 -5.08 0.48
CA LYS A 72 -22.17 -3.96 -0.47
C LYS A 72 -22.38 -4.47 -1.90
N TYR A 73 -21.65 -5.49 -2.30
CA TYR A 73 -21.71 -6.08 -3.63
C TYR A 73 -23.09 -6.67 -3.92
N SER A 74 -23.72 -7.34 -2.93
CA SER A 74 -25.08 -7.87 -3.05
C SER A 74 -26.13 -6.76 -3.21
N ALA A 75 -25.88 -5.56 -2.69
CA ALA A 75 -26.79 -4.44 -2.86
C ALA A 75 -26.52 -3.66 -4.16
N SER A 76 -25.24 -3.39 -4.48
CA SER A 76 -24.81 -2.68 -5.68
C SER A 76 -23.33 -3.00 -5.96
N PRO A 77 -23.00 -3.68 -7.07
CA PRO A 77 -21.63 -3.94 -7.47
C PRO A 77 -20.79 -2.65 -7.64
N SER A 78 -21.36 -1.60 -8.24
CA SER A 78 -20.69 -0.30 -8.41
C SER A 78 -20.34 0.31 -7.06
N ALA A 79 -21.30 0.40 -6.14
CA ALA A 79 -21.06 0.94 -4.80
C ALA A 79 -20.02 0.13 -4.00
N ALA A 80 -19.94 -1.19 -4.23
CA ALA A 80 -18.93 -2.03 -3.60
C ALA A 80 -17.53 -1.75 -4.13
N THR A 81 -17.36 -1.58 -5.43
CA THR A 81 -16.05 -1.28 -6.05
C THR A 81 -15.60 0.13 -5.72
N GLU A 82 -16.50 1.12 -5.71
CA GLU A 82 -16.21 2.48 -5.26
C GLU A 82 -15.76 2.53 -3.80
N TRP A 83 -16.49 1.83 -2.92
CA TRP A 83 -16.08 1.70 -1.53
C TRP A 83 -14.72 1.04 -1.39
N TYR A 84 -14.47 -0.04 -2.13
CA TYR A 84 -13.20 -0.76 -2.04
C TYR A 84 -12.03 0.07 -2.57
N TYR A 85 -12.25 0.91 -3.58
CA TYR A 85 -11.26 1.86 -4.05
C TYR A 85 -10.95 2.92 -2.99
N ALA A 86 -11.99 3.55 -2.41
CA ALA A 86 -11.82 4.52 -1.34
C ALA A 86 -11.12 3.90 -0.11
N PHE A 87 -11.51 2.70 0.27
CA PHE A 87 -10.86 1.92 1.32
C PHE A 87 -9.39 1.65 1.04
N SER A 88 -9.05 1.23 -0.19
CA SER A 88 -7.66 0.97 -0.58
C SER A 88 -6.80 2.25 -0.58
N LYS A 89 -7.39 3.40 -0.87
CA LYS A 89 -6.74 4.71 -0.71
C LYS A 89 -6.52 5.08 0.76
N SER A 90 -7.54 4.95 1.59
CA SER A 90 -7.43 5.30 3.02
C SER A 90 -6.39 4.47 3.79
N LEU A 91 -6.02 3.32 3.29
CA LEU A 91 -4.93 2.49 3.80
C LEU A 91 -3.57 2.79 3.15
N ASN A 92 -3.49 3.80 2.31
CA ASN A 92 -2.31 4.11 1.49
C ASN A 92 -1.79 2.91 0.67
N TYR A 93 -2.66 1.91 0.43
CA TYR A 93 -2.35 0.82 -0.49
C TYR A 93 -2.36 1.32 -1.94
N VAL A 94 -3.43 2.03 -2.34
CA VAL A 94 -3.44 2.85 -3.55
C VAL A 94 -2.82 4.20 -3.20
N ARG A 95 -1.64 4.46 -3.71
CA ARG A 95 -0.83 5.65 -3.39
C ARG A 95 -1.32 6.87 -4.15
N ALA A 96 -2.50 7.37 -3.78
CA ALA A 96 -3.21 8.43 -4.50
C ALA A 96 -2.38 9.70 -4.70
N GLU A 97 -1.64 10.13 -3.70
CA GLU A 97 -0.76 11.32 -3.79
C GLU A 97 0.40 11.13 -4.77
N ARG A 98 0.94 9.91 -4.87
CA ARG A 98 1.97 9.61 -5.87
C ARG A 98 1.37 9.55 -7.26
N ILE A 99 0.20 8.91 -7.40
CA ILE A 99 -0.54 8.81 -8.67
C ILE A 99 -0.90 10.20 -9.20
N ALA A 100 -1.26 11.14 -8.32
CA ALA A 100 -1.55 12.52 -8.70
C ALA A 100 -0.35 13.26 -9.33
N LYS A 101 0.87 12.76 -9.15
CA LYS A 101 2.08 13.30 -9.79
C LYS A 101 2.33 12.76 -11.19
N ASP A 102 1.58 11.73 -11.62
CA ASP A 102 1.67 11.16 -12.95
C ASP A 102 1.15 12.16 -13.98
N LEU A 103 1.87 12.29 -15.08
CA LEU A 103 1.43 13.13 -16.20
C LEU A 103 0.66 12.24 -17.18
N LYS A 104 -0.55 12.67 -17.56
CA LYS A 104 -1.41 11.95 -18.49
C LYS A 104 -1.94 12.92 -19.53
N TRP A 105 -1.91 12.50 -20.79
CA TRP A 105 -2.53 13.23 -21.91
C TRP A 105 -2.88 12.26 -23.03
N THR A 106 -3.72 12.72 -23.94
CA THR A 106 -4.09 11.98 -25.15
C THR A 106 -3.36 12.53 -26.37
N TYR A 107 -3.07 11.66 -27.30
CA TYR A 107 -2.52 12.02 -28.63
C TYR A 107 -3.37 11.37 -29.70
N GLU A 108 -3.89 12.19 -30.63
CA GLU A 108 -4.61 11.70 -31.80
C GLU A 108 -3.63 11.27 -32.91
N SER A 109 -3.72 10.01 -33.33
CA SER A 109 -2.90 9.42 -34.37
C SER A 109 -3.79 8.91 -35.51
N GLU A 110 -3.21 8.56 -36.65
CA GLU A 110 -3.90 7.90 -37.76
C GLU A 110 -4.50 6.53 -37.38
N TYR A 111 -4.05 5.92 -36.28
CA TYR A 111 -4.54 4.63 -35.76
C TYR A 111 -5.55 4.78 -34.61
N GLY A 112 -5.91 6.00 -34.25
CA GLY A 112 -6.82 6.32 -33.16
C GLY A 112 -6.18 7.13 -32.04
N THR A 113 -6.94 7.36 -30.95
CA THR A 113 -6.50 8.10 -29.77
C THR A 113 -5.58 7.22 -28.92
N LEU A 114 -4.41 7.73 -28.58
CA LEU A 114 -3.44 7.09 -27.70
C LEU A 114 -3.43 7.79 -26.34
N ASP A 115 -3.56 7.02 -25.27
CA ASP A 115 -3.34 7.50 -23.89
C ASP A 115 -1.85 7.42 -23.56
N ILE A 116 -1.24 8.57 -23.24
CA ILE A 116 0.16 8.66 -22.90
C ILE A 116 0.29 9.00 -21.42
N THR A 117 1.14 8.26 -20.71
CA THR A 117 1.38 8.48 -19.27
C THR A 117 2.88 8.51 -18.99
N ILE A 118 3.34 9.55 -18.26
CA ILE A 118 4.63 9.53 -17.57
C ILE A 118 4.36 9.14 -16.12
N ASN A 119 4.73 7.93 -15.77
CA ASN A 119 4.50 7.37 -14.44
C ASN A 119 5.57 7.88 -13.47
N ARG A 120 5.20 8.86 -12.63
CA ARG A 120 6.02 9.42 -11.55
C ARG A 120 5.70 8.78 -10.20
N SER A 121 4.60 8.03 -10.11
CA SER A 121 4.17 7.34 -8.89
C SER A 121 5.11 6.19 -8.52
N LYS A 122 5.84 5.64 -9.49
CA LYS A 122 6.83 4.59 -9.29
C LYS A 122 8.20 5.25 -9.01
N PRO A 123 8.72 5.16 -7.78
CA PRO A 123 9.99 5.78 -7.44
C PRO A 123 11.14 5.16 -8.25
N GLU A 124 12.11 6.00 -8.62
CA GLU A 124 13.39 5.53 -9.15
C GLU A 124 14.13 4.74 -8.06
N LYS A 125 14.86 3.72 -8.47
CA LYS A 125 15.64 2.91 -7.53
C LYS A 125 16.87 3.70 -7.07
N ASP A 126 16.96 3.91 -5.76
CA ASP A 126 18.17 4.48 -5.15
C ASP A 126 19.37 3.53 -5.37
N PRO A 127 20.56 4.04 -5.74
CA PRO A 127 21.78 3.23 -5.83
C PRO A 127 22.08 2.43 -4.56
N ARG A 128 21.75 2.96 -3.38
CA ARG A 128 21.90 2.27 -2.08
C ARG A 128 20.96 1.08 -1.99
N ASP A 129 19.71 1.23 -2.43
CA ASP A 129 18.73 0.15 -2.47
C ASP A 129 19.15 -0.95 -3.45
N ILE A 130 19.73 -0.58 -4.59
CA ILE A 130 20.27 -1.54 -5.57
C ILE A 130 21.44 -2.33 -4.97
N ALA A 131 22.33 -1.66 -4.25
CA ALA A 131 23.47 -2.30 -3.59
C ALA A 131 23.02 -3.26 -2.48
N ALA A 132 22.08 -2.82 -1.62
CA ALA A 132 21.50 -3.65 -0.57
C ALA A 132 20.75 -4.87 -1.12
N ALA A 133 20.04 -4.72 -2.24
CA ALA A 133 19.33 -5.81 -2.90
C ALA A 133 20.30 -6.91 -3.42
N LYS A 134 21.51 -6.53 -3.86
CA LYS A 134 22.54 -7.51 -4.32
C LYS A 134 23.10 -8.37 -3.19
N LEU A 135 23.12 -7.84 -1.96
CA LEU A 135 23.62 -8.53 -0.77
C LEU A 135 22.58 -9.45 -0.14
N GLN A 136 21.33 -9.31 -0.53
CA GLN A 136 20.24 -10.10 0.04
C GLN A 136 20.27 -11.53 -0.43
N LYS A 137 20.05 -12.48 0.49
CA LYS A 137 19.89 -13.90 0.14
C LYS A 137 18.68 -14.08 -0.78
N LYS A 138 18.85 -14.88 -1.82
CA LYS A 138 17.73 -15.28 -2.70
C LYS A 138 16.68 -16.01 -1.87
N SER A 139 15.43 -15.58 -2.00
CA SER A 139 14.27 -16.21 -1.38
C SER A 139 13.30 -16.67 -2.48
N ALA A 140 12.72 -17.85 -2.29
CA ALA A 140 11.64 -18.34 -3.17
C ALA A 140 10.27 -17.73 -2.79
N TYR A 141 10.18 -17.03 -1.66
CA TYR A 141 8.95 -16.38 -1.20
C TYR A 141 9.11 -14.86 -1.14
N PRO A 142 8.09 -14.10 -1.56
CA PRO A 142 6.88 -14.57 -2.23
C PRO A 142 7.14 -14.93 -3.71
N GLN A 143 6.53 -16.00 -4.18
CA GLN A 143 6.64 -16.40 -5.59
C GLN A 143 5.90 -15.42 -6.51
N CYS A 144 4.75 -14.91 -6.08
CA CYS A 144 3.94 -13.94 -6.79
C CYS A 144 3.58 -12.77 -5.86
N GLN A 145 3.96 -11.55 -6.22
CA GLN A 145 3.70 -10.34 -5.42
C GLN A 145 2.21 -9.93 -5.37
N LEU A 146 1.40 -10.45 -6.28
CA LEU A 146 -0.01 -10.11 -6.42
C LEU A 146 -0.94 -11.13 -5.75
N CYS A 147 -0.43 -12.30 -5.34
CA CYS A 147 -1.25 -13.34 -4.76
C CYS A 147 -1.79 -12.97 -3.38
N ALA A 148 -3.00 -13.46 -3.08
CA ALA A 148 -3.66 -13.24 -1.78
C ALA A 148 -2.86 -13.79 -0.59
N GLU A 149 -1.99 -14.79 -0.81
CA GLU A 149 -1.08 -15.35 0.19
C GLU A 149 -0.08 -14.33 0.76
N ASN A 150 0.14 -13.23 0.04
CA ASN A 150 1.05 -12.16 0.47
C ASN A 150 0.40 -11.16 1.44
N MET A 151 -0.88 -11.29 1.76
CA MET A 151 -1.49 -10.45 2.80
C MET A 151 -0.69 -10.53 4.10
N GLY A 152 -0.32 -9.35 4.63
CA GLY A 152 0.47 -9.27 5.85
C GLY A 152 1.98 -9.43 5.65
N PHE A 153 2.46 -9.69 4.44
CA PHE A 153 3.90 -9.79 4.17
C PHE A 153 4.62 -8.47 4.50
N ALA A 154 5.66 -8.57 5.33
CA ALA A 154 6.39 -7.41 5.82
C ALA A 154 7.26 -6.71 4.76
N GLY A 155 7.49 -7.39 3.64
CA GLY A 155 8.36 -6.88 2.60
C GLY A 155 9.85 -7.01 2.93
N HIS A 156 10.67 -6.69 1.95
CA HIS A 156 12.11 -6.54 2.06
C HIS A 156 12.65 -5.75 0.85
N GLN A 157 13.97 -5.59 0.76
CA GLN A 157 14.61 -4.72 -0.22
C GLN A 157 14.22 -4.98 -1.70
N THR A 158 13.84 -6.21 -2.05
CA THR A 158 13.48 -6.60 -3.43
C THR A 158 12.00 -6.87 -3.63
N HIS A 159 11.20 -6.91 -2.55
CA HIS A 159 9.78 -7.23 -2.59
C HIS A 159 8.99 -6.27 -1.70
N PRO A 160 7.97 -5.59 -2.24
CA PRO A 160 7.19 -4.62 -1.48
C PRO A 160 6.40 -5.28 -0.34
N ALA A 161 6.23 -4.54 0.74
CA ALA A 161 5.36 -4.94 1.84
C ALA A 161 3.89 -5.00 1.42
N ARG A 162 3.11 -5.85 2.08
CA ARG A 162 1.68 -6.09 1.81
C ARG A 162 0.84 -6.13 3.10
N GLN A 163 1.29 -5.46 4.15
CA GLN A 163 0.60 -5.46 5.44
C GLN A 163 -0.74 -4.71 5.40
N ASN A 164 -0.86 -3.72 4.51
CA ASN A 164 -2.08 -2.96 4.23
C ASN A 164 -2.89 -3.47 3.03
N LEU A 165 -2.49 -4.58 2.41
CA LEU A 165 -3.25 -5.21 1.32
C LEU A 165 -4.41 -6.05 1.87
N ARG A 166 -5.60 -5.87 1.31
CA ARG A 166 -6.81 -6.67 1.61
C ARG A 166 -7.53 -7.01 0.32
N PRO A 167 -7.06 -8.02 -0.44
CA PRO A 167 -7.80 -8.48 -1.62
C PRO A 167 -9.19 -8.97 -1.21
N VAL A 168 -10.18 -8.66 -2.03
CA VAL A 168 -11.56 -9.13 -1.84
C VAL A 168 -11.84 -10.33 -2.72
N LYS A 169 -12.52 -11.33 -2.15
CA LYS A 169 -12.85 -12.57 -2.83
C LYS A 169 -14.11 -12.40 -3.65
N LEU A 170 -14.07 -12.87 -4.88
CA LEU A 170 -15.19 -12.97 -5.80
C LEU A 170 -15.37 -14.43 -6.23
N ASN A 171 -16.60 -14.87 -6.38
CA ASN A 171 -16.90 -16.15 -7.03
C ASN A 171 -17.44 -15.88 -8.43
N ILE A 172 -16.69 -16.31 -9.44
CA ILE A 172 -17.04 -16.14 -10.85
C ILE A 172 -17.01 -17.51 -11.51
N ASN A 173 -18.12 -17.96 -12.07
CA ASN A 173 -18.26 -19.27 -12.69
C ASN A 173 -17.83 -20.42 -11.77
N SER A 174 -18.24 -20.39 -10.51
CA SER A 174 -17.89 -21.37 -9.47
C SER A 174 -16.40 -21.48 -9.16
N GLN A 175 -15.62 -20.48 -9.55
CA GLN A 175 -14.21 -20.35 -9.21
C GLN A 175 -13.96 -19.15 -8.32
N ASP A 176 -13.02 -19.30 -7.39
CA ASP A 176 -12.62 -18.23 -6.48
C ASP A 176 -11.58 -17.35 -7.15
N TRP A 177 -11.89 -16.05 -7.20
CA TRP A 177 -11.01 -14.99 -7.68
C TRP A 177 -10.72 -14.00 -6.58
N PHE A 178 -9.57 -13.34 -6.66
CA PHE A 178 -9.23 -12.24 -5.77
C PHE A 178 -9.06 -10.95 -6.57
N MET A 179 -9.79 -9.92 -6.17
CA MET A 179 -9.70 -8.59 -6.75
C MET A 179 -8.90 -7.68 -5.84
N GLN A 180 -8.01 -6.89 -6.43
CA GLN A 180 -7.27 -5.81 -5.78
C GLN A 180 -6.95 -4.71 -6.80
N TYR A 181 -6.76 -3.48 -6.30
CA TYR A 181 -6.31 -2.39 -7.14
C TYR A 181 -4.78 -2.41 -7.31
N SER A 182 -4.29 -1.79 -8.39
CA SER A 182 -2.86 -1.50 -8.51
C SER A 182 -2.48 -0.39 -7.51
N PRO A 183 -1.37 -0.54 -6.78
CA PRO A 183 -0.92 0.51 -5.86
C PRO A 183 -0.42 1.78 -6.57
N TYR A 184 -0.13 1.70 -7.86
CA TYR A 184 0.48 2.79 -8.65
C TYR A 184 -0.44 3.36 -9.74
N GLY A 185 -1.69 2.93 -9.83
CA GLY A 185 -2.70 3.42 -10.77
C GLY A 185 -2.26 3.35 -12.24
N TYR A 186 -2.80 2.41 -12.96
CA TYR A 186 -2.65 2.33 -14.42
C TYR A 186 -4.02 2.49 -15.06
#